data_b229cd6bb124aa6c4d9b874378c99b6a
#
_entry.id   b229cd6bb124aa6c4d9b874378c99b6a
#
_cell.length_a   1.000
_cell.length_b   1.000
_cell.length_c   1.000
_cell.angle_alpha   90.00
_cell.angle_beta   90.00
_cell.angle_gamma   90.00
#
_symmetry.space_group_name_H-M   'P 1'
#
loop_
_entity.id
_entity.type
_entity.pdbx_description
1 polymer ?
#
loop_
_entity_poly.entity_id
_entity_poly.type
_entity_poly.pdbx_seq_one_letter_code
_entity_poly.pdbx_strand_id
1 'polypeptide(L)'
;MRILILGAGKMGSFFTDVLSFDHEVAVYDIKPQNLRFMYNCLRFTSLDEIKEFRPELVINAATVKYTLDAFRQVLPVIPQDCIISDIASVKTGLQEFYDNSGFRYVSTHPMFGPTFANLDQLSTENAIIIKEGDCLGKVFFKDLYQRLGLNIFEYTFDEHDDTVAYSLSIPFVSTFVFAAVMKHQDAPGTTFKRHMAIAKGVLNEDDYLLQEILFNPRTPKQVEGIRTELNELLDIISRKDAEGMHAYLSKIRNNIK
;
A
#
# COMPACT_ATOMS: atom_id res chain seq x y z
N MET A 1 -24.76 -3.37 -6.32
CA MET A 1 -23.94 -4.60 -6.23
C MET A 1 -23.85 -5.05 -4.79
N ARG A 2 -23.69 -6.35 -4.59
CA ARG A 2 -23.31 -6.92 -3.29
C ARG A 2 -21.79 -7.03 -3.21
N ILE A 3 -21.20 -6.26 -2.31
CA ILE A 3 -19.73 -6.19 -2.15
C ILE A 3 -19.35 -6.76 -0.80
N LEU A 4 -18.42 -7.70 -0.78
CA LEU A 4 -17.84 -8.24 0.44
C LEU A 4 -16.46 -7.64 0.66
N ILE A 5 -16.22 -7.05 1.83
CA ILE A 5 -14.91 -6.56 2.25
C ILE A 5 -14.33 -7.54 3.27
N LEU A 6 -13.11 -8.01 3.02
CA LEU A 6 -12.36 -8.86 3.94
C LEU A 6 -11.40 -8.01 4.76
N GLY A 7 -11.61 -7.99 6.07
CA GLY A 7 -10.82 -7.21 7.02
C GLY A 7 -11.47 -5.88 7.39
N ALA A 8 -11.69 -5.68 8.69
CA ALA A 8 -12.25 -4.47 9.30
C ALA A 8 -11.13 -3.55 9.85
N GLY A 9 -10.00 -3.49 9.16
CA GLY A 9 -8.91 -2.57 9.45
C GLY A 9 -9.19 -1.15 8.91
N LYS A 10 -8.21 -0.25 8.97
CA LYS A 10 -8.35 1.14 8.54
C LYS A 10 -8.80 1.25 7.07
N MET A 11 -8.17 0.50 6.15
CA MET A 11 -8.54 0.51 4.73
C MET A 11 -9.88 -0.16 4.49
N GLY A 12 -10.16 -1.29 5.16
CA GLY A 12 -11.47 -1.94 5.07
C GLY A 12 -12.61 -1.03 5.53
N SER A 13 -12.43 -0.30 6.63
CA SER A 13 -13.39 0.70 7.11
C SER A 13 -13.58 1.82 6.10
N PHE A 14 -12.49 2.37 5.55
CA PHE A 14 -12.56 3.41 4.54
C PHE A 14 -13.36 2.97 3.29
N PHE A 15 -13.06 1.80 2.74
CA PHE A 15 -13.80 1.28 1.59
C PHE A 15 -15.26 0.96 1.93
N THR A 16 -15.53 0.48 3.15
CA THR A 16 -16.90 0.24 3.62
C THR A 16 -17.69 1.55 3.61
N ASP A 17 -17.16 2.59 4.22
CA ASP A 17 -17.84 3.89 4.32
C ASP A 17 -18.13 4.47 2.94
N VAL A 18 -17.15 4.44 2.04
CA VAL A 18 -17.31 4.99 0.68
C VAL A 18 -18.31 4.19 -0.15
N LEU A 19 -18.30 2.85 -0.07
CA LEU A 19 -19.10 1.99 -0.94
C LEU A 19 -20.54 1.81 -0.43
N SER A 20 -20.78 1.98 0.86
CA SER A 20 -22.11 1.77 1.45
C SER A 20 -23.16 2.81 1.00
N PHE A 21 -22.76 3.90 0.35
CA PHE A 21 -23.69 4.87 -0.20
C PHE A 21 -24.45 4.32 -1.43
N ASP A 22 -23.79 3.53 -2.27
CA ASP A 22 -24.32 3.10 -3.56
C ASP A 22 -24.50 1.57 -3.65
N HIS A 23 -23.98 0.82 -2.69
CA HIS A 23 -23.90 -0.64 -2.76
C HIS A 23 -24.35 -1.30 -1.46
N GLU A 24 -24.76 -2.54 -1.55
CA GLU A 24 -24.99 -3.40 -0.39
C GLU A 24 -23.64 -3.99 0.03
N VAL A 25 -23.11 -3.53 1.17
CA VAL A 25 -21.78 -3.87 1.64
C VAL A 25 -21.85 -4.79 2.85
N ALA A 26 -21.12 -5.89 2.79
CA ALA A 26 -20.85 -6.77 3.91
C ALA A 26 -19.35 -6.72 4.28
N VAL A 27 -19.04 -6.81 5.56
CA VAL A 27 -17.67 -6.89 6.06
C VAL A 27 -17.48 -8.16 6.86
N TYR A 28 -16.46 -8.91 6.55
CA TYR A 28 -16.04 -10.09 7.29
C TYR A 28 -14.65 -9.88 7.89
N ASP A 29 -14.51 -10.18 9.18
CA ASP A 29 -13.22 -10.18 9.86
C ASP A 29 -13.13 -11.40 10.79
N ILE A 30 -11.98 -12.10 10.77
CA ILE A 30 -11.74 -13.26 11.65
C ILE A 30 -11.74 -12.89 13.14
N LYS A 31 -11.62 -11.60 13.47
CA LYS A 31 -11.73 -11.06 14.82
C LYS A 31 -13.04 -10.26 14.95
N PRO A 32 -14.14 -10.87 15.43
CA PRO A 32 -15.46 -10.22 15.49
C PRO A 32 -15.45 -8.86 16.22
N GLN A 33 -14.54 -8.67 17.17
CA GLN A 33 -14.40 -7.39 17.88
C GLN A 33 -14.03 -6.22 16.97
N ASN A 34 -13.39 -6.46 15.81
CA ASN A 34 -13.05 -5.43 14.85
C ASN A 34 -14.31 -4.88 14.16
N LEU A 35 -15.36 -5.69 14.05
CA LEU A 35 -16.61 -5.31 13.40
C LEU A 35 -17.49 -4.36 14.23
N ARG A 36 -17.21 -4.19 15.52
CA ARG A 36 -18.07 -3.41 16.43
C ARG A 36 -18.26 -1.95 16.03
N PHE A 37 -17.31 -1.38 15.30
CA PHE A 37 -17.33 0.00 14.84
C PHE A 37 -17.66 0.15 13.35
N MET A 38 -18.02 -0.94 12.68
CA MET A 38 -18.45 -0.91 11.29
C MET A 38 -19.95 -0.57 11.24
N TYR A 39 -20.28 0.54 10.61
CA TYR A 39 -21.66 1.02 10.49
C TYR A 39 -22.07 1.03 9.01
N ASN A 40 -23.37 1.09 8.75
CA ASN A 40 -23.95 1.10 7.40
C ASN A 40 -23.57 -0.11 6.52
N CYS A 41 -23.26 -1.25 7.14
CA CYS A 41 -22.91 -2.48 6.43
C CYS A 41 -23.42 -3.72 7.17
N LEU A 42 -23.50 -4.84 6.47
CA LEU A 42 -23.72 -6.15 7.08
C LEU A 42 -22.39 -6.60 7.74
N ARG A 43 -22.48 -7.22 8.91
CA ARG A 43 -21.29 -7.68 9.68
C ARG A 43 -21.34 -9.18 9.75
N PHE A 44 -20.42 -9.83 9.06
CA PHE A 44 -20.36 -11.28 8.99
C PHE A 44 -19.27 -11.84 9.91
N THR A 45 -19.62 -12.90 10.60
CA THR A 45 -18.73 -13.61 11.52
C THR A 45 -18.53 -15.08 11.11
N SER A 46 -19.25 -15.54 10.09
CA SER A 46 -19.16 -16.90 9.57
C SER A 46 -19.10 -16.92 8.04
N LEU A 47 -18.59 -18.02 7.49
CA LEU A 47 -18.54 -18.25 6.05
C LEU A 47 -19.94 -18.55 5.46
N ASP A 48 -20.86 -19.07 6.26
CA ASP A 48 -22.24 -19.34 5.83
C ASP A 48 -22.96 -18.03 5.49
N GLU A 49 -22.77 -16.97 6.28
CA GLU A 49 -23.31 -15.64 5.98
C GLU A 49 -22.78 -15.10 4.64
N ILE A 50 -21.48 -15.32 4.33
CA ILE A 50 -20.87 -14.96 3.05
C ILE A 50 -21.53 -15.74 1.90
N LYS A 51 -21.73 -17.05 2.09
CA LYS A 51 -22.36 -17.92 1.10
C LYS A 51 -23.80 -17.51 0.79
N GLU A 52 -24.58 -17.13 1.80
CA GLU A 52 -25.95 -16.66 1.63
C GLU A 52 -26.00 -15.28 0.97
N PHE A 53 -25.08 -14.40 1.30
CA PHE A 53 -24.96 -13.05 0.73
C PHE A 53 -24.66 -13.08 -0.77
N ARG A 54 -23.90 -14.07 -1.27
CA ARG A 54 -23.54 -14.24 -2.69
C ARG A 54 -22.91 -12.97 -3.28
N PRO A 55 -21.73 -12.56 -2.82
CA PRO A 55 -21.09 -11.33 -3.30
C PRO A 55 -20.82 -11.37 -4.80
N GLU A 56 -20.93 -10.21 -5.45
CA GLU A 56 -20.57 -9.98 -6.86
C GLU A 56 -19.13 -9.46 -6.98
N LEU A 57 -18.64 -8.81 -5.92
CA LEU A 57 -17.27 -8.33 -5.80
C LEU A 57 -16.77 -8.61 -4.37
N VAL A 58 -15.55 -9.15 -4.27
CA VAL A 58 -14.80 -9.27 -3.01
C VAL A 58 -13.64 -8.29 -3.03
N ILE A 59 -13.52 -7.43 -2.02
CA ILE A 59 -12.38 -6.53 -1.82
C ILE A 59 -11.58 -7.02 -0.60
N ASN A 60 -10.41 -7.55 -0.85
CA ASN A 60 -9.53 -8.01 0.22
C ASN A 60 -8.70 -6.85 0.77
N ALA A 61 -9.08 -6.38 1.94
CA ALA A 61 -8.42 -5.34 2.73
C ALA A 61 -7.73 -5.91 3.98
N ALA A 62 -7.48 -7.22 4.02
CA ALA A 62 -6.68 -7.85 5.06
C ALA A 62 -5.22 -7.34 4.98
N THR A 63 -4.52 -7.40 6.11
CA THR A 63 -3.09 -7.04 6.11
C THR A 63 -2.31 -7.95 5.17
N VAL A 64 -1.23 -7.45 4.57
CA VAL A 64 -0.41 -8.14 3.55
C VAL A 64 -0.14 -9.59 3.93
N LYS A 65 0.25 -9.84 5.19
CA LYS A 65 0.50 -11.17 5.74
C LYS A 65 -0.63 -12.18 5.52
N TYR A 66 -1.87 -11.73 5.59
CA TYR A 66 -3.06 -12.60 5.59
C TYR A 66 -3.86 -12.51 4.29
N THR A 67 -3.40 -11.73 3.30
CA THR A 67 -4.14 -11.51 2.06
C THR A 67 -4.45 -12.81 1.33
N LEU A 68 -3.45 -13.66 1.12
CA LEU A 68 -3.65 -14.95 0.43
C LEU A 68 -4.50 -15.92 1.26
N ASP A 69 -4.33 -15.96 2.57
CA ASP A 69 -5.11 -16.85 3.44
C ASP A 69 -6.57 -16.42 3.53
N ALA A 70 -6.85 -15.11 3.54
CA ALA A 70 -8.21 -14.60 3.50
C ALA A 70 -8.92 -15.01 2.20
N PHE A 71 -8.26 -14.94 1.05
CA PHE A 71 -8.81 -15.47 -0.19
C PHE A 71 -9.05 -16.98 -0.13
N ARG A 72 -8.07 -17.78 0.26
CA ARG A 72 -8.19 -19.24 0.36
C ARG A 72 -9.38 -19.67 1.22
N GLN A 73 -9.65 -18.92 2.28
CA GLN A 73 -10.77 -19.17 3.17
C GLN A 73 -12.12 -18.87 2.52
N VAL A 74 -12.23 -17.82 1.72
CA VAL A 74 -13.51 -17.30 1.21
C VAL A 74 -13.87 -17.85 -0.17
N LEU A 75 -12.89 -18.15 -1.04
CA LEU A 75 -13.15 -18.64 -2.40
C LEU A 75 -14.08 -19.86 -2.48
N PRO A 76 -14.02 -20.85 -1.56
CA PRO A 76 -14.90 -22.02 -1.61
C PRO A 76 -16.38 -21.72 -1.40
N VAL A 77 -16.73 -20.55 -0.85
CA VAL A 77 -18.12 -20.21 -0.46
C VAL A 77 -18.74 -19.09 -1.29
N ILE A 78 -17.97 -18.43 -2.14
CA ILE A 78 -18.49 -17.36 -3.01
C ILE A 78 -18.90 -17.89 -4.40
N PRO A 79 -19.79 -17.18 -5.13
CA PRO A 79 -20.13 -17.53 -6.50
C PRO A 79 -18.93 -17.51 -7.44
N GLN A 80 -18.88 -18.44 -8.39
CA GLN A 80 -17.77 -18.56 -9.36
C GLN A 80 -17.67 -17.34 -10.31
N ASP A 81 -18.75 -16.62 -10.52
CA ASP A 81 -18.82 -15.41 -11.34
C ASP A 81 -18.47 -14.14 -10.55
N CYS A 82 -18.21 -14.25 -9.25
CA CYS A 82 -17.72 -13.16 -8.42
C CYS A 82 -16.36 -12.67 -8.91
N ILE A 83 -16.15 -11.36 -8.92
CA ILE A 83 -14.84 -10.75 -9.14
C ILE A 83 -14.12 -10.66 -7.79
N ILE A 84 -12.90 -11.13 -7.71
CA ILE A 84 -12.06 -10.99 -6.51
C ILE A 84 -11.06 -9.86 -6.69
N SER A 85 -10.81 -9.09 -5.64
CA SER A 85 -9.84 -8.00 -5.70
C SER A 85 -9.05 -7.84 -4.42
N ASP A 86 -7.84 -7.30 -4.54
CA ASP A 86 -7.04 -6.85 -3.41
C ASP A 86 -6.72 -5.36 -3.52
N ILE A 87 -6.38 -4.77 -2.38
CA ILE A 87 -5.87 -3.41 -2.27
C ILE A 87 -4.47 -3.38 -1.62
N ALA A 88 -3.77 -4.51 -1.66
CA ALA A 88 -2.49 -4.67 -0.98
C ALA A 88 -1.38 -3.81 -1.59
N SER A 89 -0.54 -3.24 -0.73
CA SER A 89 0.64 -2.46 -1.13
C SER A 89 1.79 -3.30 -1.67
N VAL A 90 1.80 -4.61 -1.39
CA VAL A 90 2.80 -5.56 -1.87
C VAL A 90 2.10 -6.67 -2.62
N LYS A 91 2.59 -7.00 -3.82
CA LYS A 91 1.95 -7.98 -4.72
C LYS A 91 2.62 -9.36 -4.72
N THR A 92 3.55 -9.61 -3.81
CA THR A 92 4.26 -10.88 -3.72
C THR A 92 3.30 -12.08 -3.68
N GLY A 93 3.41 -12.97 -4.64
CA GLY A 93 2.58 -14.18 -4.76
C GLY A 93 1.13 -13.97 -5.22
N LEU A 94 0.67 -12.71 -5.36
CA LEU A 94 -0.71 -12.43 -5.78
C LEU A 94 -0.93 -12.77 -7.26
N GLN A 95 0.01 -12.46 -8.13
CA GLN A 95 -0.11 -12.79 -9.56
C GLN A 95 -0.27 -14.30 -9.75
N GLU A 96 0.63 -15.10 -9.19
CA GLU A 96 0.55 -16.56 -9.26
C GLU A 96 -0.76 -17.09 -8.65
N PHE A 97 -1.19 -16.52 -7.53
CA PHE A 97 -2.46 -16.88 -6.91
C PHE A 97 -3.65 -16.62 -7.84
N TYR A 98 -3.72 -15.45 -8.46
CA TYR A 98 -4.80 -15.10 -9.36
C TYR A 98 -4.85 -15.99 -10.61
N ASP A 99 -3.70 -16.25 -11.22
CA ASP A 99 -3.56 -17.12 -12.40
C ASP A 99 -4.06 -18.55 -12.12
N ASN A 100 -3.95 -19.00 -10.87
CA ASN A 100 -4.38 -20.34 -10.45
C ASN A 100 -5.75 -20.36 -9.74
N SER A 101 -6.35 -19.22 -9.43
CA SER A 101 -7.58 -19.16 -8.63
C SER A 101 -8.84 -19.63 -9.37
N GLY A 102 -8.84 -19.52 -10.72
CA GLY A 102 -10.01 -19.76 -11.55
C GLY A 102 -11.09 -18.69 -11.47
N PHE A 103 -10.87 -17.59 -10.76
CA PHE A 103 -11.77 -16.45 -10.63
C PHE A 103 -11.33 -15.28 -11.52
N ARG A 104 -12.28 -14.46 -11.93
CA ARG A 104 -11.97 -13.13 -12.49
C ARG A 104 -11.41 -12.26 -11.37
N TYR A 105 -10.39 -11.49 -11.65
CA TYR A 105 -9.76 -10.67 -10.61
C TYR A 105 -9.43 -9.26 -11.08
N VAL A 106 -9.29 -8.36 -10.13
CA VAL A 106 -8.65 -7.05 -10.32
C VAL A 106 -7.76 -6.74 -9.12
N SER A 107 -6.51 -6.44 -9.36
CA SER A 107 -5.59 -6.05 -8.29
C SER A 107 -5.38 -4.55 -8.34
N THR A 108 -5.43 -3.87 -7.19
CA THR A 108 -5.24 -2.42 -7.09
C THR A 108 -4.36 -2.06 -5.90
N HIS A 109 -3.77 -0.88 -5.94
CA HIS A 109 -3.01 -0.32 -4.82
C HIS A 109 -3.35 1.16 -4.67
N PRO A 110 -4.26 1.53 -3.77
CA PRO A 110 -4.40 2.91 -3.31
C PRO A 110 -3.14 3.29 -2.54
N MET A 111 -2.31 4.18 -3.14
CA MET A 111 -0.98 4.53 -2.61
C MET A 111 -1.05 5.56 -1.48
N PHE A 112 -2.03 5.41 -0.60
CA PHE A 112 -2.18 6.22 0.59
C PHE A 112 -2.64 5.36 1.77
N GLY A 113 -2.16 5.73 2.96
CA GLY A 113 -2.68 5.15 4.20
C GLY A 113 -3.60 6.15 4.89
N PRO A 114 -4.76 5.76 5.41
CA PRO A 114 -5.70 6.65 6.06
C PRO A 114 -5.15 7.29 7.36
N THR A 115 -3.94 6.92 7.77
CA THR A 115 -3.23 7.54 8.90
C THR A 115 -2.57 8.87 8.50
N PHE A 116 -2.12 9.01 7.26
CA PHE A 116 -1.35 10.17 6.79
C PHE A 116 -2.07 10.96 5.70
N ALA A 117 -2.94 10.32 4.93
CA ALA A 117 -3.71 10.99 3.89
C ALA A 117 -4.77 11.90 4.51
N ASN A 118 -4.95 13.09 3.91
CA ASN A 118 -6.12 13.90 4.17
C ASN A 118 -7.30 13.30 3.38
N LEU A 119 -8.15 12.54 4.05
CA LEU A 119 -9.29 11.86 3.42
C LEU A 119 -10.33 12.82 2.84
N ASP A 120 -10.33 14.08 3.28
CA ASP A 120 -11.19 15.13 2.71
C ASP A 120 -10.65 15.69 1.38
N GLN A 121 -9.37 15.40 1.07
CA GLN A 121 -8.72 15.89 -0.14
C GLN A 121 -7.70 14.88 -0.66
N LEU A 122 -8.19 13.90 -1.41
CA LEU A 122 -7.36 12.84 -2.01
C LEU A 122 -6.79 13.21 -3.39
N SER A 123 -6.99 14.43 -3.88
CA SER A 123 -6.57 14.85 -5.23
C SER A 123 -5.05 14.87 -5.45
N THR A 124 -4.27 14.82 -4.38
CA THR A 124 -2.80 14.68 -4.45
C THR A 124 -2.33 13.24 -4.33
N GLU A 125 -3.25 12.32 -4.02
CA GLU A 125 -2.94 10.92 -3.81
C GLU A 125 -3.08 10.10 -5.10
N ASN A 126 -2.41 8.97 -5.14
CA ASN A 126 -2.35 8.10 -6.32
C ASN A 126 -3.02 6.76 -6.04
N ALA A 127 -3.50 6.11 -7.11
CA ALA A 127 -3.90 4.71 -7.09
C ALA A 127 -3.36 3.99 -8.33
N ILE A 128 -2.89 2.76 -8.13
CA ILE A 128 -2.46 1.88 -9.21
C ILE A 128 -3.54 0.82 -9.44
N ILE A 129 -3.88 0.56 -10.69
CA ILE A 129 -4.72 -0.55 -11.13
C ILE A 129 -3.85 -1.45 -11.99
N ILE A 130 -3.83 -2.74 -11.67
CA ILE A 130 -3.03 -3.72 -12.41
C ILE A 130 -3.69 -4.03 -13.76
N LYS A 131 -2.89 -3.97 -14.85
CA LYS A 131 -3.34 -4.11 -16.24
C LYS A 131 -3.92 -5.48 -16.55
N GLU A 132 -3.36 -6.53 -15.96
CA GLU A 132 -3.70 -7.94 -16.20
C GLU A 132 -5.10 -8.34 -15.71
N GLY A 133 -5.75 -7.50 -14.92
CA GLY A 133 -7.05 -7.80 -14.32
C GLY A 133 -8.24 -7.77 -15.28
N ASP A 134 -9.39 -8.26 -14.76
CA ASP A 134 -10.70 -8.26 -15.43
C ASP A 134 -11.16 -6.86 -15.82
N CYS A 135 -11.72 -6.72 -17.01
CA CYS A 135 -12.15 -5.42 -17.54
C CYS A 135 -13.24 -4.75 -16.70
N LEU A 136 -14.24 -5.51 -16.23
CA LEU A 136 -15.34 -4.95 -15.42
C LEU A 136 -14.84 -4.52 -14.04
N GLY A 137 -13.97 -5.32 -13.42
CA GLY A 137 -13.33 -4.96 -12.18
C GLY A 137 -12.49 -3.69 -12.30
N LYS A 138 -11.72 -3.56 -13.39
CA LYS A 138 -10.95 -2.32 -13.66
C LYS A 138 -11.84 -1.10 -13.85
N VAL A 139 -12.95 -1.23 -14.58
CA VAL A 139 -13.92 -0.13 -14.75
C VAL A 139 -14.50 0.30 -13.41
N PHE A 140 -14.87 -0.66 -12.54
CA PHE A 140 -15.38 -0.37 -11.21
C PHE A 140 -14.38 0.44 -10.36
N PHE A 141 -13.12 0.00 -10.28
CA PHE A 141 -12.12 0.71 -9.49
C PHE A 141 -11.69 2.05 -10.12
N LYS A 142 -11.69 2.17 -11.45
CA LYS A 142 -11.46 3.46 -12.11
C LYS A 142 -12.54 4.48 -11.74
N ASP A 143 -13.82 4.10 -11.84
CA ASP A 143 -14.93 4.97 -11.46
C ASP A 143 -14.83 5.35 -9.97
N LEU A 144 -14.61 4.39 -9.09
CA LEU A 144 -14.46 4.62 -7.66
C LEU A 144 -13.32 5.62 -7.36
N TYR A 145 -12.14 5.38 -7.91
CA TYR A 145 -10.97 6.22 -7.66
C TYR A 145 -11.10 7.62 -8.29
N GLN A 146 -11.76 7.74 -9.46
CA GLN A 146 -12.09 9.03 -10.06
C GLN A 146 -13.04 9.85 -9.18
N ARG A 147 -14.09 9.22 -8.62
CA ARG A 147 -15.02 9.88 -7.69
C ARG A 147 -14.33 10.33 -6.41
N LEU A 148 -13.31 9.61 -5.95
CA LEU A 148 -12.46 10.01 -4.82
C LEU A 148 -11.44 11.10 -5.18
N GLY A 149 -11.30 11.45 -6.46
CA GLY A 149 -10.36 12.46 -6.94
C GLY A 149 -8.91 11.99 -7.06
N LEU A 150 -8.64 10.68 -7.01
CA LEU A 150 -7.29 10.12 -7.08
C LEU A 150 -6.69 10.23 -8.48
N ASN A 151 -5.37 10.37 -8.55
CA ASN A 151 -4.62 10.18 -9.78
C ASN A 151 -4.45 8.68 -10.06
N ILE A 152 -4.92 8.20 -11.21
CA ILE A 152 -4.97 6.77 -11.54
C ILE A 152 -3.86 6.40 -12.51
N PHE A 153 -3.11 5.36 -12.17
CA PHE A 153 -2.06 4.78 -13.00
C PHE A 153 -2.38 3.30 -13.29
N GLU A 154 -2.09 2.85 -14.51
CA GLU A 154 -2.22 1.45 -14.89
C GLU A 154 -0.84 0.85 -15.10
N TYR A 155 -0.47 -0.12 -14.27
CA TYR A 155 0.82 -0.82 -14.30
C TYR A 155 0.61 -2.33 -14.43
N THR A 156 1.57 -3.02 -15.01
CA THR A 156 1.69 -4.48 -14.84
C THR A 156 2.11 -4.81 -13.41
N PHE A 157 2.03 -6.09 -13.00
CA PHE A 157 2.58 -6.51 -11.71
C PHE A 157 4.07 -6.14 -11.59
N ASP A 158 4.84 -6.34 -12.66
CA ASP A 158 6.26 -5.99 -12.70
C ASP A 158 6.51 -4.49 -12.55
N GLU A 159 5.79 -3.65 -13.30
CA GLU A 159 5.88 -2.20 -13.21
C GLU A 159 5.49 -1.68 -11.82
N HIS A 160 4.48 -2.31 -11.19
CA HIS A 160 4.08 -2.01 -9.82
C HIS A 160 5.21 -2.31 -8.83
N ASP A 161 5.81 -3.51 -8.92
CA ASP A 161 6.86 -3.94 -8.00
C ASP A 161 8.14 -3.10 -8.17
N ASP A 162 8.48 -2.70 -9.39
CA ASP A 162 9.55 -1.73 -9.65
C ASP A 162 9.26 -0.37 -9.00
N THR A 163 8.02 0.11 -9.14
CA THR A 163 7.60 1.40 -8.54
C THR A 163 7.65 1.35 -7.02
N VAL A 164 7.15 0.27 -6.40
CA VAL A 164 7.17 0.09 -4.95
C VAL A 164 8.60 -0.01 -4.43
N ALA A 165 9.47 -0.79 -5.10
CA ALA A 165 10.87 -0.90 -4.73
C ALA A 165 11.61 0.46 -4.79
N TYR A 166 11.26 1.31 -5.73
CA TYR A 166 11.86 2.64 -5.84
C TYR A 166 11.23 3.63 -4.85
N SER A 167 9.91 3.79 -4.88
CA SER A 167 9.21 4.87 -4.17
C SER A 167 9.05 4.64 -2.66
N LEU A 168 9.08 3.39 -2.20
CA LEU A 168 8.98 3.05 -0.78
C LEU A 168 10.33 2.64 -0.18
N SER A 169 11.11 1.79 -0.86
CA SER A 169 12.35 1.28 -0.27
C SER A 169 13.41 2.36 -0.10
N ILE A 170 13.54 3.31 -1.03
CA ILE A 170 14.51 4.41 -0.90
C ILE A 170 14.20 5.28 0.34
N PRO A 171 12.99 5.83 0.52
CA PRO A 171 12.65 6.60 1.71
C PRO A 171 12.78 5.78 2.99
N PHE A 172 12.32 4.52 3.00
CA PHE A 172 12.37 3.68 4.20
C PHE A 172 13.80 3.37 4.62
N VAL A 173 14.66 2.94 3.70
CA VAL A 173 16.08 2.66 4.00
C VAL A 173 16.78 3.91 4.47
N SER A 174 16.59 5.05 3.83
CA SER A 174 17.16 6.33 4.25
C SER A 174 16.72 6.72 5.65
N THR A 175 15.42 6.53 5.96
CA THR A 175 14.84 6.79 7.29
C THR A 175 15.39 5.82 8.34
N PHE A 176 15.54 4.54 8.01
CA PHE A 176 16.09 3.53 8.93
C PHE A 176 17.54 3.80 9.26
N VAL A 177 18.38 4.16 8.26
CA VAL A 177 19.77 4.53 8.47
C VAL A 177 19.85 5.77 9.37
N PHE A 178 19.03 6.80 9.10
CA PHE A 178 18.94 7.97 9.98
C PHE A 178 18.56 7.58 11.41
N ALA A 179 17.51 6.78 11.60
CA ALA A 179 17.04 6.36 12.91
C ALA A 179 18.08 5.49 13.65
N ALA A 180 18.82 4.64 12.93
CA ALA A 180 19.84 3.77 13.51
C ALA A 180 21.06 4.52 14.03
N VAL A 181 21.43 5.65 13.42
CA VAL A 181 22.59 6.47 13.83
C VAL A 181 22.23 7.63 14.75
N MET A 182 20.93 7.98 14.86
CA MET A 182 20.50 9.10 15.67
C MET A 182 20.71 8.82 17.17
N LYS A 183 21.01 9.89 17.91
CA LYS A 183 21.08 9.88 19.38
C LYS A 183 20.19 10.98 19.93
N HIS A 184 19.77 10.82 21.19
CA HIS A 184 19.00 11.85 21.88
C HIS A 184 19.72 13.21 21.84
N GLN A 185 18.96 14.27 21.58
CA GLN A 185 19.44 15.64 21.56
C GLN A 185 18.55 16.49 22.48
N ASP A 186 19.14 17.21 23.42
CA ASP A 186 18.42 18.10 24.34
C ASP A 186 17.91 19.36 23.62
N ALA A 187 18.64 19.85 22.60
CA ALA A 187 18.30 21.03 21.82
C ALA A 187 18.29 20.74 20.31
N PRO A 188 17.36 19.90 19.80
CA PRO A 188 17.33 19.53 18.40
C PRO A 188 16.89 20.71 17.51
N GLY A 189 17.62 20.93 16.40
CA GLY A 189 17.23 21.89 15.37
C GLY A 189 15.99 21.45 14.58
N THR A 190 15.40 22.38 13.82
CA THR A 190 14.14 22.15 13.08
C THR A 190 14.24 21.00 12.10
N THR A 191 15.33 20.90 11.35
CA THR A 191 15.58 19.81 10.38
C THR A 191 15.58 18.45 11.07
N PHE A 192 16.30 18.32 12.20
CA PHE A 192 16.33 17.09 12.97
C PHE A 192 14.95 16.68 13.46
N LYS A 193 14.15 17.64 14.00
CA LYS A 193 12.78 17.39 14.45
C LYS A 193 11.88 16.86 13.31
N ARG A 194 12.01 17.41 12.10
CA ARG A 194 11.24 16.94 10.92
C ARG A 194 11.62 15.51 10.53
N HIS A 195 12.92 15.19 10.46
CA HIS A 195 13.37 13.81 10.18
C HIS A 195 12.90 12.83 11.27
N MET A 196 12.94 13.24 12.53
CA MET A 196 12.39 12.46 13.63
C MET A 196 10.90 12.18 13.49
N ALA A 197 10.11 13.15 13.05
CA ALA A 197 8.67 12.96 12.84
C ALA A 197 8.41 11.94 11.72
N ILE A 198 9.16 12.02 10.60
CA ILE A 198 9.11 11.04 9.51
C ILE A 198 9.50 9.65 10.04
N ALA A 199 10.62 9.54 10.76
CA ALA A 199 11.09 8.26 11.28
C ALA A 199 10.07 7.61 12.24
N LYS A 200 9.46 8.39 13.11
CA LYS A 200 8.40 7.90 14.00
C LYS A 200 7.18 7.41 13.21
N GLY A 201 6.79 8.11 12.14
CA GLY A 201 5.69 7.70 11.29
C GLY A 201 5.96 6.34 10.63
N VAL A 202 7.10 6.22 9.96
CA VAL A 202 7.48 4.97 9.28
C VAL A 202 7.64 3.80 10.25
N LEU A 203 8.29 4.00 11.41
CA LEU A 203 8.53 2.95 12.40
C LEU A 203 7.28 2.59 13.23
N ASN A 204 6.16 3.28 13.06
CA ASN A 204 4.87 2.88 13.63
C ASN A 204 4.07 1.93 12.73
N GLU A 205 4.55 1.66 11.52
CA GLU A 205 3.94 0.66 10.65
C GLU A 205 4.23 -0.76 11.17
N ASP A 206 3.43 -1.72 10.72
CA ASP A 206 3.60 -3.13 11.10
C ASP A 206 4.93 -3.68 10.57
N ASP A 207 5.69 -4.36 11.42
CA ASP A 207 7.02 -4.92 11.08
C ASP A 207 6.97 -5.84 9.84
N TYR A 208 5.88 -6.61 9.69
CA TYR A 208 5.72 -7.49 8.54
C TYR A 208 5.56 -6.70 7.24
N LEU A 209 4.78 -5.62 7.26
CA LEU A 209 4.65 -4.73 6.11
C LEU A 209 6.00 -4.12 5.71
N LEU A 210 6.76 -3.63 6.69
CA LEU A 210 8.10 -3.08 6.46
C LEU A 210 9.05 -4.13 5.86
N GLN A 211 9.00 -5.38 6.36
CA GLN A 211 9.78 -6.49 5.83
C GLN A 211 9.41 -6.82 4.39
N GLU A 212 8.12 -6.95 4.07
CA GLU A 212 7.66 -7.27 2.70
C GLU A 212 8.08 -6.21 1.69
N ILE A 213 7.99 -4.92 2.06
CA ILE A 213 8.46 -3.82 1.20
C ILE A 213 9.98 -3.91 0.98
N LEU A 214 10.74 -4.14 2.05
CA LEU A 214 12.21 -4.15 1.96
C LEU A 214 12.77 -5.45 1.39
N PHE A 215 12.05 -6.56 1.50
CA PHE A 215 12.44 -7.85 0.92
C PHE A 215 11.99 -8.01 -0.54
N ASN A 216 11.37 -6.99 -1.13
CA ASN A 216 11.14 -6.97 -2.58
C ASN A 216 12.47 -7.27 -3.31
N PRO A 217 12.48 -8.23 -4.26
CA PRO A 217 13.70 -8.65 -4.96
C PRO A 217 14.45 -7.50 -5.67
N ARG A 218 13.77 -6.39 -5.95
CA ARG A 218 14.34 -5.20 -6.61
C ARG A 218 14.93 -4.18 -5.63
N THR A 219 14.62 -4.29 -4.33
CA THR A 219 15.12 -3.38 -3.27
C THR A 219 16.65 -3.36 -3.14
N PRO A 220 17.39 -4.50 -3.20
CA PRO A 220 18.84 -4.46 -3.07
C PRO A 220 19.54 -3.53 -4.05
N LYS A 221 19.04 -3.43 -5.29
CA LYS A 221 19.56 -2.50 -6.30
C LYS A 221 19.39 -1.03 -5.88
N GLN A 222 18.26 -0.68 -5.26
CA GLN A 222 18.00 0.68 -4.76
C GLN A 222 18.92 1.01 -3.59
N VAL A 223 19.10 0.07 -2.68
CA VAL A 223 20.01 0.22 -1.51
C VAL A 223 21.47 0.41 -1.96
N GLU A 224 21.89 -0.32 -2.98
CA GLU A 224 23.23 -0.15 -3.57
C GLU A 224 23.43 1.25 -4.15
N GLY A 225 22.40 1.82 -4.79
CA GLY A 225 22.39 3.21 -5.24
C GLY A 225 22.61 4.20 -4.08
N ILE A 226 21.88 4.03 -2.97
CA ILE A 226 22.04 4.85 -1.76
C ILE A 226 23.48 4.73 -1.23
N ARG A 227 24.02 3.52 -1.15
CA ARG A 227 25.38 3.28 -0.69
C ARG A 227 26.42 4.01 -1.55
N THR A 228 26.24 3.98 -2.86
CA THR A 228 27.12 4.65 -3.82
C THR A 228 27.12 6.16 -3.61
N GLU A 229 25.93 6.78 -3.53
CA GLU A 229 25.81 8.22 -3.27
C GLU A 229 26.35 8.63 -1.90
N LEU A 230 26.17 7.79 -0.87
CA LEU A 230 26.72 8.03 0.46
C LEU A 230 28.25 8.00 0.46
N ASN A 231 28.87 7.07 -0.28
CA ASN A 231 30.32 6.99 -0.41
C ASN A 231 30.87 8.19 -1.16
N GLU A 232 30.25 8.64 -2.26
CA GLU A 232 30.61 9.86 -2.99
C GLU A 232 30.58 11.07 -2.07
N LEU A 233 29.49 11.25 -1.34
CA LEU A 233 29.33 12.37 -0.41
C LEU A 233 30.36 12.31 0.73
N LEU A 234 30.65 11.14 1.28
CA LEU A 234 31.67 10.95 2.32
C LEU A 234 33.06 11.34 1.84
N ASP A 235 33.43 10.99 0.60
CA ASP A 235 34.70 11.34 -0.01
C ASP A 235 34.84 12.85 -0.20
N ILE A 236 33.84 13.53 -0.74
CA ILE A 236 33.76 14.99 -0.88
C ILE A 236 33.96 15.69 0.49
N ILE A 237 33.25 15.24 1.51
CA ILE A 237 33.31 15.79 2.87
C ILE A 237 34.71 15.59 3.46
N SER A 238 35.27 14.40 3.32
CA SER A 238 36.58 14.03 3.90
C SER A 238 37.73 14.86 3.31
N ARG A 239 37.65 15.16 2.01
CA ARG A 239 38.63 16.00 1.30
C ARG A 239 38.36 17.49 1.45
N LYS A 240 37.22 17.88 2.01
CA LYS A 240 36.73 19.28 2.04
C LYS A 240 36.70 19.90 0.63
N ASP A 241 36.30 19.10 -0.36
CA ASP A 241 36.25 19.49 -1.77
C ASP A 241 35.07 20.42 -2.03
N ALA A 242 35.32 21.71 -2.09
CA ALA A 242 34.26 22.72 -2.29
C ALA A 242 33.68 22.68 -3.72
N GLU A 243 34.50 22.41 -4.74
CA GLU A 243 34.03 22.32 -6.12
C GLU A 243 33.23 21.05 -6.34
N GLY A 244 33.70 19.92 -5.84
CA GLY A 244 32.95 18.66 -5.84
C GLY A 244 31.62 18.76 -5.09
N MET A 245 31.60 19.43 -3.95
CA MET A 245 30.36 19.69 -3.20
C MET A 245 29.39 20.55 -4.01
N HIS A 246 29.84 21.58 -4.70
CA HIS A 246 29.00 22.43 -5.54
C HIS A 246 28.38 21.62 -6.69
N ALA A 247 29.19 20.79 -7.37
CA ALA A 247 28.71 19.90 -8.43
C ALA A 247 27.69 18.90 -7.93
N TYR A 248 27.96 18.23 -6.80
CA TYR A 248 27.07 17.28 -6.15
C TYR A 248 25.73 17.92 -5.78
N LEU A 249 25.75 19.07 -5.12
CA LEU A 249 24.53 19.81 -4.78
C LEU A 249 23.72 20.23 -6.01
N SER A 250 24.38 20.58 -7.10
CA SER A 250 23.73 20.90 -8.37
C SER A 250 23.04 19.68 -8.98
N LYS A 251 23.69 18.50 -8.96
CA LYS A 251 23.14 17.20 -9.39
C LYS A 251 21.85 16.88 -8.61
N ILE A 252 21.92 16.88 -7.28
CA ILE A 252 20.76 16.48 -6.46
C ILE A 252 19.59 17.47 -6.52
N ARG A 253 19.85 18.79 -6.71
CA ARG A 253 18.78 19.78 -6.94
C ARG A 253 18.01 19.51 -8.24
N ASN A 254 18.65 18.94 -9.24
CA ASN A 254 17.97 18.57 -10.49
C ASN A 254 17.11 17.32 -10.34
N ASN A 255 17.46 16.42 -9.43
CA ASN A 255 16.68 15.19 -9.17
C ASN A 255 15.34 15.45 -8.45
N ILE A 256 15.19 16.61 -7.80
CA ILE A 256 13.99 16.96 -7.01
C ILE A 256 13.15 18.09 -7.65
N LYS A 257 13.42 18.44 -8.91
CA LYS A 257 12.57 19.33 -9.71
C LYS A 257 11.44 18.53 -10.35
#